data_7b37f34f728703a0974ac47cae72dbb5
#
_entry.id   7b37f34f728703a0974ac47cae72dbb5
#
_cell.length_a   1.000
_cell.length_b   1.000
_cell.length_c   1.000
_cell.angle_alpha   90.00
_cell.angle_beta   90.00
_cell.angle_gamma   90.00
#
_symmetry.space_group_name_H-M   'P 1'
#
loop_
_entity.id
_entity.type
_entity.pdbx_description
1 polymer ?
#
loop_
_entity_poly.entity_id
_entity_poly.type
_entity_poly.pdbx_seq_one_letter_code
_entity_poly.pdbx_strand_id
1 'polypeptide(L)'
;MIYKSIADRLRLRLNSSDFEVGSPLPGEKKLAEEFGVARMTIRKAIDLLVAWGLVVRRHGSGTYVARKDLHHETSNLTGLAEVLRKQGKEVVSRVLVFEVMPAPPAIASLLRIQIDERIYFSRRVRYVDGKPLMLEDSYMPVKLFRNLSLVHLEGSKFDYIEKECGITISGNYETLSPVLADRQLAQSMN
;
A
#
# COMPACT_ATOMS: atom_id res chain seq x y z
N MET A 1 -12.26 -14.86 -9.18
CA MET A 1 -11.62 -15.99 -9.92
C MET A 1 -10.62 -16.67 -9.00
N ILE A 2 -10.69 -17.99 -8.82
CA ILE A 2 -9.91 -18.78 -7.84
C ILE A 2 -8.41 -18.51 -7.91
N TYR A 3 -7.81 -18.48 -9.12
CA TYR A 3 -6.36 -18.26 -9.26
C TYR A 3 -5.88 -16.89 -8.78
N LYS A 4 -6.72 -15.84 -8.83
CA LYS A 4 -6.38 -14.52 -8.29
C LYS A 4 -6.30 -14.57 -6.77
N SER A 5 -7.28 -15.17 -6.11
CA SER A 5 -7.27 -15.36 -4.65
C SER A 5 -6.07 -16.20 -4.18
N ILE A 6 -5.68 -17.21 -4.97
CA ILE A 6 -4.48 -18.01 -4.68
C ILE A 6 -3.22 -17.16 -4.86
N ALA A 7 -3.14 -16.33 -5.91
CA ALA A 7 -2.01 -15.44 -6.12
C ALA A 7 -1.85 -14.45 -4.94
N ASP A 8 -2.96 -13.87 -4.45
CA ASP A 8 -2.95 -12.98 -3.29
C ASP A 8 -2.48 -13.71 -2.01
N ARG A 9 -2.96 -14.93 -1.77
CA ARG A 9 -2.52 -15.75 -0.62
C ARG A 9 -1.05 -16.14 -0.73
N LEU A 10 -0.56 -16.51 -1.91
CA LEU A 10 0.85 -16.79 -2.15
C LEU A 10 1.70 -15.54 -1.96
N ARG A 11 1.23 -14.38 -2.44
CA ARG A 11 1.88 -13.08 -2.25
C ARG A 11 2.08 -12.76 -0.76
N LEU A 12 1.03 -12.94 0.06
CA LEU A 12 1.12 -12.76 1.52
C LEU A 12 2.15 -13.71 2.13
N ARG A 13 2.15 -14.98 1.71
CA ARG A 13 3.09 -15.99 2.21
C ARG A 13 4.54 -15.67 1.81
N LEU A 14 4.79 -15.15 0.60
CA LEU A 14 6.13 -14.74 0.16
C LEU A 14 6.73 -13.63 1.03
N ASN A 15 5.87 -12.81 1.65
CA ASN A 15 6.30 -11.71 2.51
C ASN A 15 6.58 -12.16 3.96
N SER A 16 6.20 -13.39 4.35
CA SER A 16 6.51 -13.92 5.68
C SER A 16 8.02 -14.17 5.89
N SER A 17 8.40 -14.44 7.12
CA SER A 17 9.79 -14.84 7.48
C SER A 17 10.23 -16.15 6.86
N ASP A 18 9.30 -16.98 6.36
CA ASP A 18 9.60 -18.31 5.80
C ASP A 18 10.31 -18.25 4.44
N PHE A 19 10.28 -17.09 3.78
CA PHE A 19 10.91 -16.88 2.48
C PHE A 19 11.87 -15.71 2.52
N GLU A 20 12.99 -15.85 1.85
CA GLU A 20 13.94 -14.78 1.56
C GLU A 20 14.02 -14.56 0.05
N VAL A 21 14.51 -13.39 -0.38
CA VAL A 21 14.80 -13.15 -1.80
C VAL A 21 15.82 -14.20 -2.27
N GLY A 22 15.53 -14.87 -3.36
CA GLY A 22 16.31 -16.00 -3.87
C GLY A 22 15.85 -17.38 -3.38
N SER A 23 14.94 -17.47 -2.40
CA SER A 23 14.39 -18.76 -1.95
C SER A 23 13.51 -19.40 -3.03
N PRO A 24 13.53 -20.74 -3.18
CA PRO A 24 12.66 -21.45 -4.10
C PRO A 24 11.22 -21.52 -3.57
N LEU A 25 10.24 -21.34 -4.44
CA LEU A 25 8.86 -21.68 -4.14
C LEU A 25 8.65 -23.19 -4.16
N PRO A 26 7.68 -23.70 -3.37
CA PRO A 26 7.23 -25.09 -3.52
C PRO A 26 6.75 -25.34 -4.98
N GLY A 27 7.04 -26.52 -5.48
CA GLY A 27 6.66 -26.89 -6.85
C GLY A 27 5.14 -26.82 -7.10
N GLU A 28 4.74 -26.57 -8.34
CA GLU A 28 3.32 -26.43 -8.73
C GLU A 28 2.44 -27.61 -8.26
N LYS A 29 3.00 -28.86 -8.25
CA LYS A 29 2.27 -30.04 -7.77
C LYS A 29 1.97 -29.94 -6.28
N LYS A 30 2.97 -29.58 -5.47
CA LYS A 30 2.83 -29.43 -4.01
C LYS A 30 1.86 -28.31 -3.66
N LEU A 31 1.95 -27.18 -4.36
CA LEU A 31 1.00 -26.09 -4.18
C LEU A 31 -0.42 -26.48 -4.60
N ALA A 32 -0.59 -27.24 -5.67
CA ALA A 32 -1.90 -27.72 -6.11
C ALA A 32 -2.57 -28.62 -5.06
N GLU A 33 -1.80 -29.50 -4.45
CA GLU A 33 -2.24 -30.35 -3.33
C GLU A 33 -2.60 -29.51 -2.09
N GLU A 34 -1.76 -28.56 -1.73
CA GLU A 34 -1.95 -27.67 -0.57
C GLU A 34 -3.18 -26.79 -0.69
N PHE A 35 -3.45 -26.24 -1.88
CA PHE A 35 -4.60 -25.37 -2.15
C PHE A 35 -5.85 -26.12 -2.58
N GLY A 36 -5.78 -27.43 -2.80
CA GLY A 36 -6.90 -28.26 -3.24
C GLY A 36 -7.41 -27.89 -4.65
N VAL A 37 -6.52 -27.52 -5.57
CA VAL A 37 -6.87 -27.05 -6.92
C VAL A 37 -6.04 -27.74 -8.01
N ALA A 38 -6.49 -27.64 -9.27
CA ALA A 38 -5.73 -28.15 -10.39
C ALA A 38 -4.38 -27.41 -10.57
N ARG A 39 -3.32 -28.12 -11.02
CA ARG A 39 -2.01 -27.52 -11.31
C ARG A 39 -2.08 -26.31 -12.23
N MET A 40 -2.97 -26.31 -13.22
CA MET A 40 -3.15 -25.18 -14.13
C MET A 40 -3.64 -23.92 -13.42
N THR A 41 -4.42 -24.07 -12.34
CA THR A 41 -4.87 -22.94 -11.52
C THR A 41 -3.70 -22.33 -10.75
N ILE A 42 -2.83 -23.17 -10.19
CA ILE A 42 -1.58 -22.73 -9.54
C ILE A 42 -0.65 -22.04 -10.54
N ARG A 43 -0.49 -22.63 -11.75
CA ARG A 43 0.34 -22.02 -12.80
C ARG A 43 -0.13 -20.62 -13.15
N LYS A 44 -1.44 -20.40 -13.32
CA LYS A 44 -2.03 -19.08 -13.56
C LYS A 44 -1.80 -18.12 -12.37
N ALA A 45 -1.85 -18.62 -11.14
CA ALA A 45 -1.52 -17.82 -9.97
C ALA A 45 -0.04 -17.41 -9.94
N ILE A 46 0.87 -18.35 -10.25
CA ILE A 46 2.30 -18.06 -10.36
C ILE A 46 2.58 -17.09 -11.53
N ASP A 47 1.88 -17.21 -12.66
CA ASP A 47 2.01 -16.27 -13.79
C ASP A 47 1.69 -14.83 -13.36
N LEU A 48 0.68 -14.63 -12.49
CA LEU A 48 0.41 -13.33 -11.90
C LEU A 48 1.56 -12.85 -11.01
N LEU A 49 2.10 -13.72 -10.15
CA LEU A 49 3.24 -13.36 -9.31
C LEU A 49 4.48 -12.99 -10.15
N VAL A 50 4.70 -13.67 -11.28
CA VAL A 50 5.76 -13.30 -12.24
C VAL A 50 5.46 -11.94 -12.87
N ALA A 51 4.21 -11.70 -13.32
CA ALA A 51 3.80 -10.43 -13.90
C ALA A 51 3.95 -9.26 -12.89
N TRP A 52 3.75 -9.52 -11.60
CA TRP A 52 4.00 -8.55 -10.52
C TRP A 52 5.49 -8.41 -10.15
N GLY A 53 6.37 -9.24 -10.76
CA GLY A 53 7.81 -9.24 -10.49
C GLY A 53 8.19 -9.77 -9.11
N LEU A 54 7.29 -10.48 -8.42
CA LEU A 54 7.53 -11.06 -7.10
C LEU A 54 8.34 -12.33 -7.16
N VAL A 55 8.19 -13.08 -8.23
CA VAL A 55 8.91 -14.34 -8.46
C VAL A 55 9.47 -14.39 -9.86
N VAL A 56 10.51 -15.18 -10.06
CA VAL A 56 11.16 -15.43 -11.37
C VAL A 56 11.24 -16.94 -11.61
N ARG A 57 10.92 -17.35 -12.82
CA ARG A 57 11.14 -18.74 -13.28
C ARG A 57 12.56 -18.91 -13.76
N ARG A 58 13.22 -19.95 -13.29
CA ARG A 58 14.51 -20.40 -13.82
C ARG A 58 14.29 -21.72 -14.56
N HIS A 59 14.60 -21.72 -15.84
CA HIS A 59 14.40 -22.89 -16.68
C HIS A 59 15.07 -24.14 -16.07
N GLY A 60 14.30 -25.25 -15.98
CA GLY A 60 14.77 -26.52 -15.39
C GLY A 60 14.99 -26.50 -13.87
N SER A 61 14.92 -25.37 -13.19
CA SER A 61 15.27 -25.26 -11.77
C SER A 61 14.08 -24.93 -10.87
N GLY A 62 13.07 -24.20 -11.36
CA GLY A 62 11.87 -23.86 -10.59
C GLY A 62 11.53 -22.37 -10.57
N THR A 63 10.71 -21.99 -9.60
CA THR A 63 10.29 -20.60 -9.38
C THR A 63 10.92 -20.09 -8.08
N TYR A 64 11.46 -18.88 -8.12
CA TYR A 64 12.23 -18.29 -7.02
C TYR A 64 11.67 -16.92 -6.65
N VAL A 65 11.76 -16.53 -5.39
CA VAL A 65 11.41 -15.20 -4.93
C VAL A 65 12.39 -14.19 -5.54
N ALA A 66 11.86 -13.27 -6.36
CA ALA A 66 12.67 -12.23 -6.99
C ALA A 66 12.77 -10.98 -6.11
N ARG A 67 11.64 -10.65 -5.46
CA ARG A 67 11.58 -9.57 -4.47
C ARG A 67 10.44 -9.88 -3.50
N LYS A 68 10.54 -9.33 -2.32
CA LYS A 68 9.39 -9.20 -1.43
C LYS A 68 8.70 -7.89 -1.76
N ASP A 69 7.36 -7.87 -1.72
CA ASP A 69 6.69 -6.59 -1.57
C ASP A 69 7.16 -6.00 -0.25
N LEU A 70 7.39 -4.71 -0.21
CA LEU A 70 7.52 -3.97 1.03
C LEU A 70 6.14 -3.96 1.69
N HIS A 71 5.66 -5.14 2.11
CA HIS A 71 4.53 -5.20 3.01
C HIS A 71 5.08 -4.90 4.40
N HIS A 72 4.73 -3.75 4.92
CA HIS A 72 4.50 -3.68 6.33
C HIS A 72 3.49 -4.79 6.66
N GLU A 73 3.87 -5.75 7.49
CA GLU A 73 2.91 -6.64 8.14
C GLU A 73 1.90 -5.75 8.86
N THR A 74 0.75 -5.59 8.24
CA THR A 74 -0.37 -4.85 8.79
C THR A 74 -1.21 -5.77 9.68
N SER A 75 -0.56 -6.52 10.57
CA SER A 75 -1.27 -7.05 11.74
C SER A 75 -1.65 -5.93 12.72
N ASN A 76 -1.04 -4.76 12.61
CA ASN A 76 -1.49 -3.45 13.06
C ASN A 76 -1.24 -2.50 11.90
N LEU A 77 -2.28 -1.87 11.38
CA LEU A 77 -2.20 -0.78 10.40
C LEU A 77 -1.50 0.43 11.02
N THR A 78 -0.22 0.23 11.29
CA THR A 78 0.65 1.24 11.84
C THR A 78 1.11 2.10 10.69
N GLY A 79 0.66 3.32 10.60
CA GLY A 79 1.13 4.24 9.57
C GLY A 79 2.65 4.38 9.60
N LEU A 80 3.27 4.64 8.44
CA LEU A 80 4.73 4.84 8.31
C LEU A 80 5.31 5.73 9.42
N ALA A 81 4.60 6.79 9.78
CA ALA A 81 5.01 7.70 10.86
C ALA A 81 5.14 6.99 12.21
N GLU A 82 4.23 6.09 12.52
CA GLU A 82 4.25 5.37 13.80
C GLU A 82 5.39 4.34 13.85
N VAL A 83 5.61 3.64 12.73
CA VAL A 83 6.74 2.70 12.60
C VAL A 83 8.07 3.42 12.82
N LEU A 84 8.25 4.57 12.17
CA LEU A 84 9.47 5.36 12.30
C LEU A 84 9.64 5.94 13.72
N ARG A 85 8.54 6.40 14.36
CA ARG A 85 8.56 6.85 15.76
C ARG A 85 8.94 5.73 16.72
N LYS A 86 8.44 4.49 16.51
CA LYS A 86 8.86 3.30 17.28
C LYS A 86 10.35 3.00 17.14
N GLN A 87 10.95 3.40 16.02
CA GLN A 87 12.40 3.31 15.79
C GLN A 87 13.17 4.51 16.36
N GLY A 88 12.52 5.39 17.12
CA GLY A 88 13.15 6.59 17.71
C GLY A 88 13.36 7.75 16.74
N LYS A 89 12.72 7.72 15.56
CA LYS A 89 12.81 8.78 14.56
C LYS A 89 11.83 9.90 14.86
N GLU A 90 12.27 11.13 14.68
CA GLU A 90 11.36 12.28 14.67
C GLU A 90 10.63 12.35 13.34
N VAL A 91 9.30 12.31 13.38
CA VAL A 91 8.45 12.37 12.17
C VAL A 91 7.51 13.55 12.25
N VAL A 92 7.71 14.50 11.35
CA VAL A 92 6.90 15.71 11.20
C VAL A 92 6.21 15.71 9.85
N SER A 93 4.97 16.18 9.79
CA SER A 93 4.23 16.36 8.53
C SER A 93 3.95 17.85 8.34
N ARG A 94 4.23 18.37 7.15
CA ARG A 94 3.88 19.72 6.74
C ARG A 94 2.82 19.66 5.65
N VAL A 95 1.65 20.21 5.92
CA VAL A 95 0.56 20.28 4.94
C VAL A 95 0.82 21.45 3.99
N LEU A 96 0.84 21.16 2.70
CA LEU A 96 1.03 22.14 1.63
C LEU A 96 -0.32 22.61 1.04
N VAL A 97 -1.27 21.68 0.93
CA VAL A 97 -2.62 21.93 0.40
C VAL A 97 -3.63 21.18 1.26
N PHE A 98 -4.72 21.83 1.61
CA PHE A 98 -5.89 21.22 2.21
C PHE A 98 -7.14 21.96 1.74
N GLU A 99 -7.95 21.29 0.95
CA GLU A 99 -9.15 21.88 0.36
C GLU A 99 -10.28 20.86 0.20
N VAL A 100 -11.47 21.35 0.01
CA VAL A 100 -12.65 20.55 -0.33
C VAL A 100 -12.98 20.77 -1.78
N MET A 101 -13.01 19.70 -2.57
CA MET A 101 -13.26 19.77 -4.01
C MET A 101 -14.24 18.66 -4.46
N PRO A 102 -14.86 18.77 -5.63
CA PRO A 102 -15.58 17.66 -6.24
C PRO A 102 -14.62 16.53 -6.62
N ALA A 103 -15.05 15.28 -6.44
CA ALA A 103 -14.23 14.11 -6.74
C ALA A 103 -14.00 14.00 -8.26
N PRO A 104 -12.74 14.03 -8.73
CA PRO A 104 -12.44 13.73 -10.13
C PRO A 104 -12.88 12.29 -10.48
N PRO A 105 -13.28 12.01 -11.74
CA PRO A 105 -13.80 10.70 -12.14
C PRO A 105 -12.93 9.52 -11.74
N ALA A 106 -11.60 9.62 -11.89
CA ALA A 106 -10.66 8.59 -11.51
C ALA A 106 -10.66 8.32 -9.99
N ILE A 107 -10.72 9.39 -9.18
CA ILE A 107 -10.75 9.30 -7.71
C ILE A 107 -12.13 8.77 -7.25
N ALA A 108 -13.22 9.25 -7.84
CA ALA A 108 -14.56 8.75 -7.54
C ALA A 108 -14.68 7.24 -7.77
N SER A 109 -14.11 6.74 -8.86
CA SER A 109 -14.06 5.30 -9.17
C SER A 109 -13.25 4.51 -8.13
N LEU A 110 -12.09 5.00 -7.72
CA LEU A 110 -11.23 4.34 -6.71
C LEU A 110 -11.90 4.31 -5.33
N LEU A 111 -12.53 5.41 -4.94
CA LEU A 111 -13.23 5.54 -3.66
C LEU A 111 -14.63 4.92 -3.66
N ARG A 112 -15.13 4.46 -4.83
CA ARG A 112 -16.50 3.94 -5.02
C ARG A 112 -17.58 4.91 -4.57
N ILE A 113 -17.41 6.19 -4.87
CA ILE A 113 -18.35 7.27 -4.62
C ILE A 113 -18.86 7.83 -5.94
N GLN A 114 -19.88 8.72 -5.88
CA GLN A 114 -20.40 9.37 -7.08
C GLN A 114 -19.39 10.40 -7.62
N ILE A 115 -19.41 10.59 -8.94
CA ILE A 115 -18.67 11.67 -9.58
C ILE A 115 -19.19 13.00 -9.00
N ASP A 116 -18.29 13.95 -8.76
CA ASP A 116 -18.56 15.24 -8.13
C ASP A 116 -19.00 15.19 -6.65
N GLU A 117 -19.05 14.01 -6.01
CA GLU A 117 -19.19 13.96 -4.55
C GLU A 117 -18.03 14.70 -3.87
N ARG A 118 -18.32 15.46 -2.82
CA ARG A 118 -17.32 16.30 -2.16
C ARG A 118 -16.29 15.45 -1.42
N ILE A 119 -15.03 15.74 -1.68
CA ILE A 119 -13.88 15.13 -1.04
C ILE A 119 -12.94 16.18 -0.45
N TYR A 120 -12.24 15.83 0.60
CA TYR A 120 -11.03 16.52 1.00
C TYR A 120 -9.88 16.07 0.09
N PHE A 121 -9.17 17.03 -0.46
CA PHE A 121 -7.84 16.81 -1.03
C PHE A 121 -6.82 17.41 -0.08
N SER A 122 -5.78 16.64 0.21
CA SER A 122 -4.64 17.14 0.97
C SER A 122 -3.33 16.68 0.35
N ARG A 123 -2.38 17.60 0.30
CA ARG A 123 -0.99 17.36 -0.07
C ARG A 123 -0.09 17.70 1.09
N ARG A 124 0.76 16.77 1.49
CA ARG A 124 1.70 16.99 2.60
C ARG A 124 3.07 16.38 2.32
N VAL A 125 4.11 17.00 2.88
CA VAL A 125 5.46 16.44 2.93
C VAL A 125 5.69 15.86 4.31
N ARG A 126 6.24 14.66 4.36
CA ARG A 126 6.71 14.05 5.60
C ARG A 126 8.21 14.21 5.72
N TYR A 127 8.63 14.68 6.87
CA TYR A 127 10.02 14.82 7.26
C TYR A 127 10.38 13.78 8.29
N VAL A 128 11.59 13.23 8.18
CA VAL A 128 12.18 12.32 9.18
C VAL A 128 13.53 12.87 9.55
N ASP A 129 13.73 13.10 10.84
CA ASP A 129 14.96 13.73 11.39
C ASP A 129 15.31 15.02 10.61
N GLY A 130 14.30 15.85 10.34
CA GLY A 130 14.42 17.11 9.61
C GLY A 130 14.62 17.01 8.09
N LYS A 131 14.68 15.81 7.52
CA LYS A 131 14.85 15.60 6.06
C LYS A 131 13.53 15.20 5.42
N PRO A 132 13.18 15.75 4.24
CA PRO A 132 11.99 15.35 3.52
C PRO A 132 12.14 13.89 3.05
N LEU A 133 11.14 13.07 3.37
CA LEU A 133 11.11 11.65 3.01
C LEU A 133 10.15 11.39 1.86
N MET A 134 8.95 11.94 1.91
CA MET A 134 7.90 11.67 0.92
C MET A 134 6.90 12.80 0.81
N LEU A 135 6.36 12.98 -0.40
CA LEU A 135 5.15 13.75 -0.67
C LEU A 135 3.96 12.79 -0.71
N GLU A 136 2.89 13.16 -0.03
CA GLU A 136 1.67 12.36 0.04
C GLU A 136 0.47 13.18 -0.40
N ASP A 137 -0.25 12.70 -1.42
CA ASP A 137 -1.57 13.18 -1.81
C ASP A 137 -2.64 12.26 -1.24
N SER A 138 -3.67 12.83 -0.65
CA SER A 138 -4.77 12.06 -0.06
C SER A 138 -6.12 12.61 -0.47
N TYR A 139 -7.04 11.69 -0.70
CA TYR A 139 -8.42 11.95 -1.08
C TYR A 139 -9.35 11.25 -0.10
N MET A 140 -10.16 12.01 0.65
CA MET A 140 -11.03 11.47 1.70
C MET A 140 -12.46 12.00 1.53
N PRO A 141 -13.51 11.14 1.45
CA PRO A 141 -14.88 11.59 1.29
C PRO A 141 -15.36 12.46 2.48
N VAL A 142 -15.82 13.67 2.23
CA VAL A 142 -16.33 14.58 3.26
C VAL A 142 -17.47 13.95 4.06
N LYS A 143 -18.34 13.20 3.39
CA LYS A 143 -19.48 12.52 4.00
C LYS A 143 -19.06 11.53 5.09
N LEU A 144 -17.91 10.86 4.90
CA LEU A 144 -17.38 9.87 5.83
C LEU A 144 -16.51 10.51 6.92
N PHE A 145 -15.77 11.57 6.58
CA PHE A 145 -14.78 12.21 7.46
C PHE A 145 -15.12 13.68 7.72
N ARG A 146 -16.28 13.93 8.33
CA ARG A 146 -16.89 15.28 8.44
C ARG A 146 -16.03 16.33 9.14
N ASN A 147 -15.19 15.92 10.09
CA ASN A 147 -14.43 16.84 10.95
C ASN A 147 -12.93 16.79 10.64
N LEU A 148 -12.52 16.30 9.46
CA LEU A 148 -11.11 16.30 9.09
C LEU A 148 -10.57 17.73 9.07
N SER A 149 -9.43 17.93 9.70
CA SER A 149 -8.78 19.24 9.86
C SER A 149 -7.27 19.16 9.66
N LEU A 150 -6.59 20.31 9.62
CA LEU A 150 -5.14 20.39 9.51
C LEU A 150 -4.42 19.64 10.62
N VAL A 151 -4.91 19.71 11.86
CA VAL A 151 -4.31 19.02 13.01
C VAL A 151 -4.22 17.51 12.78
N HIS A 152 -5.26 16.90 12.19
CA HIS A 152 -5.28 15.47 11.87
C HIS A 152 -4.29 15.13 10.75
N LEU A 153 -4.10 16.04 9.79
CA LEU A 153 -3.18 15.85 8.66
C LEU A 153 -1.72 16.05 9.07
N GLU A 154 -1.45 16.96 9.99
CA GLU A 154 -0.12 17.14 10.58
C GLU A 154 0.24 16.01 11.54
N GLY A 155 -0.77 15.42 12.18
CA GLY A 155 -0.66 14.25 13.04
C GLY A 155 -0.74 12.92 12.31
N SER A 156 -1.52 11.99 12.89
CA SER A 156 -1.83 10.67 12.35
C SER A 156 -3.25 10.62 11.79
N LYS A 157 -3.38 10.48 10.48
CA LYS A 157 -4.69 10.24 9.86
C LYS A 157 -5.33 8.93 10.33
N PHE A 158 -4.53 7.91 10.65
CA PHE A 158 -5.03 6.64 11.19
C PHE A 158 -5.64 6.83 12.57
N ASP A 159 -4.98 7.60 13.45
CA ASP A 159 -5.52 7.94 14.77
C ASP A 159 -6.86 8.67 14.65
N TYR A 160 -6.97 9.63 13.76
CA TYR A 160 -8.22 10.33 13.48
C TYR A 160 -9.32 9.36 13.02
N ILE A 161 -9.01 8.47 12.04
CA ILE A 161 -9.97 7.52 11.50
C ILE A 161 -10.44 6.53 12.59
N GLU A 162 -9.51 5.97 13.35
CA GLU A 162 -9.83 4.93 14.33
C GLU A 162 -10.36 5.51 15.65
N LYS A 163 -9.72 6.54 16.20
CA LYS A 163 -10.04 7.05 17.54
C LYS A 163 -11.17 8.08 17.54
N GLU A 164 -11.23 8.94 16.51
CA GLU A 164 -12.23 10.01 16.46
C GLU A 164 -13.44 9.65 15.59
N CYS A 165 -13.22 8.99 14.44
CA CYS A 165 -14.33 8.54 13.59
C CYS A 165 -14.89 7.17 14.02
N GLY A 166 -14.21 6.41 14.88
CA GLY A 166 -14.61 5.07 15.30
C GLY A 166 -14.64 4.03 14.18
N ILE A 167 -13.87 4.26 13.12
CA ILE A 167 -13.81 3.40 11.94
C ILE A 167 -12.60 2.49 12.07
N THR A 168 -12.82 1.18 12.12
CA THR A 168 -11.72 0.20 12.08
C THR A 168 -11.20 0.07 10.66
N ILE A 169 -9.90 0.33 10.48
CA ILE A 169 -9.22 0.18 9.19
C ILE A 169 -8.84 -1.30 9.05
N SER A 170 -9.45 -2.01 8.11
CA SER A 170 -9.20 -3.44 7.88
C SER A 170 -8.05 -3.71 6.89
N GLY A 171 -7.59 -2.72 6.17
CA GLY A 171 -6.51 -2.84 5.19
C GLY A 171 -6.35 -1.60 4.34
N ASN A 172 -5.25 -1.54 3.61
CA ASN A 172 -5.02 -0.56 2.56
C ASN A 172 -4.45 -1.24 1.31
N TYR A 173 -4.58 -0.55 0.19
CA TYR A 173 -3.89 -0.92 -1.04
C TYR A 173 -2.95 0.22 -1.39
N GLU A 174 -1.66 -0.08 -1.45
CA GLU A 174 -0.65 0.89 -1.82
C GLU A 174 0.05 0.49 -3.11
N THR A 175 0.26 1.46 -3.97
CA THR A 175 1.14 1.33 -5.12
C THR A 175 2.27 2.35 -4.95
N LEU A 176 3.49 1.85 -4.81
CA LEU A 176 4.68 2.68 -4.76
C LEU A 176 5.33 2.69 -6.14
N SER A 177 5.44 3.87 -6.72
CA SER A 177 6.09 4.05 -8.02
C SER A 177 7.21 5.09 -7.89
N PRO A 178 8.43 4.78 -8.36
CA PRO A 178 9.46 5.79 -8.47
C PRO A 178 9.02 6.83 -9.52
N VAL A 179 9.11 8.09 -9.17
CA VAL A 179 8.86 9.21 -10.10
C VAL A 179 10.09 10.08 -10.17
N LEU A 180 10.39 10.59 -11.37
CA LEU A 180 11.37 11.65 -11.51
C LEU A 180 10.76 12.92 -10.91
N ALA A 181 11.47 13.54 -9.97
CA ALA A 181 11.05 14.80 -9.41
C ALA A 181 11.03 15.88 -10.49
N ASP A 182 9.86 16.39 -10.83
CA ASP A 182 9.74 17.62 -11.58
C ASP A 182 10.17 18.81 -10.72
N ARG A 183 10.24 19.99 -11.35
CA ARG A 183 10.70 21.21 -10.66
C ARG A 183 9.83 21.54 -9.43
N GLN A 184 8.53 21.32 -9.49
CA GLN A 184 7.59 21.62 -8.41
C GLN A 184 7.74 20.62 -7.25
N LEU A 185 7.87 19.34 -7.56
CA LEU A 185 8.13 18.29 -6.58
C LEU A 185 9.48 18.49 -5.89
N ALA A 186 10.53 18.78 -6.66
CA ALA A 186 11.87 19.06 -6.13
C ALA A 186 11.85 20.26 -5.16
N GLN A 187 11.11 21.33 -5.49
CA GLN A 187 10.95 22.50 -4.60
C GLN A 187 10.17 22.17 -3.33
N SER A 188 9.18 21.26 -3.41
CA SER A 188 8.39 20.85 -2.25
C SER A 188 9.15 19.91 -1.30
N MET A 189 10.22 19.28 -1.81
CA MET A 189 11.06 18.32 -1.08
C MET A 189 12.40 18.92 -0.63
N ASN A 190 12.67 20.19 -0.89
CA ASN A 190 13.79 20.97 -0.37
C ASN A 190 13.28 21.84 0.79
#